data_78fedd52f79e0cb06e1437550c13007b
#
_entry.id   78fedd52f79e0cb06e1437550c13007b
#
_cell.length_a   1.000
_cell.length_b   1.000
_cell.length_c   1.000
_cell.angle_alpha   90.00
_cell.angle_beta   90.00
_cell.angle_gamma   90.00
#
_symmetry.space_group_name_H-M   'P 1'
#
loop_
_entity.id
_entity.type
_entity.pdbx_description
1 polymer ?
#
loop_
_entity_poly.entity_id
_entity_poly.type
_entity_poly.pdbx_seq_one_letter_code
_entity_poly.pdbx_strand_id
1 'polypeptide(L)'
;MLVMLTAVLLNLVVDPLQIFRPARLFTAAYSQDSRLQNAGLIKSQSFDTVFMGTSLAIHFRQSDIDRLLGVKSLKLAMSGSSSREQTFVLASAMARQPERVIWEVDDWIFHDAPEIDANTHLPADLYRGNTKGIANYLLSGAMAREAVWVMARSIPALEPVIASLTSEAIFKFPILRVDDINTLSPGEDVGAMYNAKRALAAFSYITDPARSGYLLDDTDYDMKVRIFERDAIGLISAHPDVTFDIYLPPYSILQWAALRDTSPETLKSVYAFSGYFCRRLIDFPNVRLFDFRSLKEVTHDLNNYSDVIHHSPDIDLKILRWLAENQYRVDRAQPTVYLDQLKAQVEAYRLEAKSD
;
A
#
# COMPACT_ATOMS: atom_id res chain seq x y z
N MET A 1 -16.18 35.79 6.90
CA MET A 1 -15.85 36.08 5.49
C MET A 1 -14.34 36.12 5.24
N LEU A 2 -13.57 36.98 5.92
CA LEU A 2 -12.11 37.11 5.72
C LEU A 2 -11.35 35.79 5.95
N VAL A 3 -11.61 35.05 7.03
CA VAL A 3 -10.96 33.77 7.36
C VAL A 3 -11.20 32.71 6.27
N MET A 4 -12.44 32.63 5.76
CA MET A 4 -12.75 31.69 4.68
C MET A 4 -12.01 32.05 3.39
N LEU A 5 -11.96 33.35 3.05
CA LEU A 5 -11.22 33.81 1.87
C LEU A 5 -9.72 33.52 2.00
N THR A 6 -9.16 33.72 3.20
CA THR A 6 -7.76 33.38 3.50
C THR A 6 -7.50 31.88 3.32
N ALA A 7 -8.38 31.02 3.84
CA ALA A 7 -8.25 29.57 3.67
C ALA A 7 -8.29 29.15 2.19
N VAL A 8 -9.24 29.69 1.42
CA VAL A 8 -9.35 29.45 -0.03
C VAL A 8 -8.08 29.86 -0.76
N LEU A 9 -7.56 31.06 -0.48
CA LEU A 9 -6.34 31.56 -1.11
C LEU A 9 -5.11 30.70 -0.76
N LEU A 10 -4.95 30.33 0.49
CA LEU A 10 -3.87 29.44 0.94
C LEU A 10 -3.95 28.09 0.23
N ASN A 11 -5.12 27.44 0.25
CA ASN A 11 -5.31 26.15 -0.37
C ASN A 11 -5.14 26.18 -1.90
N LEU A 12 -5.49 27.31 -2.54
CA LEU A 12 -5.31 27.48 -3.97
C LEU A 12 -3.86 27.78 -4.34
N VAL A 13 -3.19 28.66 -3.58
CA VAL A 13 -1.82 29.13 -3.93
C VAL A 13 -0.77 28.11 -3.54
N VAL A 14 -0.85 27.55 -2.35
CA VAL A 14 0.11 26.56 -1.85
C VAL A 14 -0.18 25.18 -2.42
N ASP A 15 -1.46 24.82 -2.50
CA ASP A 15 -1.96 23.53 -3.01
C ASP A 15 -1.27 22.33 -2.33
N PRO A 16 -1.41 22.17 -1.00
CA PRO A 16 -0.64 21.22 -0.22
C PRO A 16 -0.82 19.74 -0.66
N LEU A 17 -1.97 19.40 -1.24
CA LEU A 17 -2.22 18.06 -1.79
C LEU A 17 -1.91 17.97 -3.29
N GLN A 18 -1.44 19.04 -3.91
CA GLN A 18 -1.14 19.08 -5.35
C GLN A 18 -2.36 18.73 -6.24
N ILE A 19 -3.55 19.23 -5.86
CA ILE A 19 -4.81 18.96 -6.60
C ILE A 19 -4.84 19.67 -7.96
N PHE A 20 -4.28 20.88 -8.03
CA PHE A 20 -4.33 21.72 -9.22
C PHE A 20 -3.05 21.67 -10.04
N ARG A 21 -1.91 21.41 -9.40
CA ARG A 21 -0.58 21.43 -10.06
C ARG A 21 0.47 20.70 -9.22
N PRO A 22 1.59 20.26 -9.83
CA PRO A 22 2.76 19.82 -9.09
C PRO A 22 3.31 20.96 -8.23
N ALA A 23 3.88 20.64 -7.08
CA ALA A 23 4.56 21.62 -6.23
C ALA A 23 5.73 22.26 -7.00
N ARG A 24 5.71 23.59 -7.18
CA ARG A 24 6.75 24.36 -7.89
C ARG A 24 7.19 25.60 -7.10
N LEU A 25 6.26 26.25 -6.41
CA LEU A 25 6.52 27.47 -5.63
C LEU A 25 7.02 27.13 -4.23
N PHE A 26 6.66 25.98 -3.74
CA PHE A 26 6.95 25.50 -2.38
C PHE A 26 7.55 24.11 -2.47
N THR A 27 8.30 23.72 -1.44
CA THR A 27 8.82 22.36 -1.32
C THR A 27 7.67 21.36 -1.34
N ALA A 28 7.76 20.34 -2.18
CA ALA A 28 6.77 19.28 -2.21
C ALA A 28 6.67 18.62 -0.83
N ALA A 29 5.45 18.46 -0.35
CA ALA A 29 5.16 17.77 0.89
C ALA A 29 4.03 16.78 0.64
N TYR A 30 4.06 15.68 1.39
CA TYR A 30 3.12 14.59 1.20
C TYR A 30 2.43 14.28 2.52
N SER A 31 1.09 14.12 2.48
CA SER A 31 0.30 13.75 3.64
C SER A 31 0.53 12.28 4.00
N GLN A 32 0.54 11.97 5.29
CA GLN A 32 0.49 10.57 5.76
C GLN A 32 -0.85 9.90 5.43
N ASP A 33 -1.91 10.69 5.23
CA ASP A 33 -3.16 10.18 4.69
C ASP A 33 -3.02 10.03 3.17
N SER A 34 -2.55 8.85 2.77
CA SER A 34 -2.37 8.52 1.35
C SER A 34 -3.69 8.52 0.57
N ARG A 35 -4.82 8.20 1.22
CA ARG A 35 -6.14 8.27 0.58
C ARG A 35 -6.47 9.68 0.12
N LEU A 36 -6.12 10.65 0.92
CA LEU A 36 -6.33 12.07 0.59
C LEU A 36 -5.29 12.57 -0.42
N GLN A 37 -4.01 12.24 -0.21
CA GLN A 37 -2.90 12.71 -1.03
C GLN A 37 -2.97 12.18 -2.47
N ASN A 38 -3.31 10.90 -2.65
CA ASN A 38 -3.33 10.24 -3.95
C ASN A 38 -4.27 10.93 -4.95
N ALA A 39 -5.36 11.55 -4.48
CA ALA A 39 -6.28 12.31 -5.34
C ALA A 39 -5.59 13.46 -6.08
N GLY A 40 -4.67 14.17 -5.41
CA GLY A 40 -3.89 15.24 -6.03
C GLY A 40 -2.78 14.70 -6.93
N LEU A 41 -2.06 13.70 -6.46
CA LEU A 41 -0.95 13.13 -7.21
C LEU A 41 -1.38 12.58 -8.57
N ILE A 42 -2.50 11.85 -8.64
CA ILE A 42 -3.07 11.35 -9.89
C ILE A 42 -3.33 12.49 -10.88
N LYS A 43 -3.80 13.65 -10.40
CA LYS A 43 -4.14 14.78 -11.25
C LYS A 43 -2.92 15.58 -11.72
N SER A 44 -1.96 15.76 -10.83
CA SER A 44 -0.86 16.70 -11.05
C SER A 44 0.42 16.06 -11.57
N GLN A 45 0.68 14.79 -11.23
CA GLN A 45 1.91 14.12 -11.63
C GLN A 45 1.81 13.52 -13.04
N SER A 46 2.96 13.38 -13.68
CA SER A 46 3.07 12.66 -14.96
C SER A 46 3.71 11.30 -14.67
N PHE A 47 3.09 10.25 -15.13
CA PHE A 47 3.53 8.87 -14.93
C PHE A 47 3.09 8.00 -16.12
N ASP A 48 3.80 6.91 -16.34
CA ASP A 48 3.45 5.83 -17.24
C ASP A 48 3.08 4.55 -16.49
N THR A 49 3.50 4.46 -15.22
CA THR A 49 3.33 3.27 -14.39
C THR A 49 2.71 3.64 -13.04
N VAL A 50 1.72 2.87 -12.60
CA VAL A 50 1.13 2.99 -11.26
C VAL A 50 1.68 1.87 -10.37
N PHE A 51 2.11 2.21 -9.16
CA PHE A 51 2.48 1.25 -8.13
C PHE A 51 1.42 1.29 -7.02
N MET A 52 0.65 0.21 -6.89
CA MET A 52 -0.46 0.10 -5.94
C MET A 52 -0.19 -1.02 -4.93
N GLY A 53 -0.71 -0.85 -3.73
CA GLY A 53 -0.69 -1.89 -2.69
C GLY A 53 -1.15 -1.37 -1.34
N THR A 54 -0.92 -2.17 -0.33
CA THR A 54 -1.30 -1.93 1.07
C THR A 54 -0.16 -1.27 1.87
N SER A 55 -0.11 -1.51 3.18
CA SER A 55 1.00 -1.08 4.03
C SER A 55 2.36 -1.66 3.61
N LEU A 56 2.36 -2.83 2.98
CA LEU A 56 3.58 -3.46 2.47
C LEU A 56 4.19 -2.71 1.29
N ALA A 57 3.37 -1.99 0.53
CA ALA A 57 3.82 -1.17 -0.59
C ALA A 57 4.29 0.25 -0.17
N ILE A 58 4.04 0.67 1.07
CA ILE A 58 4.36 2.02 1.53
C ILE A 58 5.87 2.28 1.55
N HIS A 59 6.67 1.30 1.95
CA HIS A 59 8.12 1.45 2.11
C HIS A 59 8.90 1.48 0.80
N PHE A 60 8.28 1.06 -0.31
CA PHE A 60 8.92 1.17 -1.61
C PHE A 60 9.21 2.62 -1.96
N ARG A 61 10.44 2.93 -2.32
CA ARG A 61 10.80 4.26 -2.81
C ARG A 61 10.45 4.39 -4.27
N GLN A 62 9.73 5.45 -4.63
CA GLN A 62 9.36 5.71 -6.01
C GLN A 62 10.61 5.85 -6.92
N SER A 63 11.66 6.49 -6.43
CA SER A 63 12.95 6.58 -7.13
C SER A 63 13.61 5.23 -7.40
N ASP A 64 13.46 4.26 -6.50
CA ASP A 64 13.96 2.90 -6.70
C ASP A 64 13.11 2.12 -7.71
N ILE A 65 11.78 2.31 -7.68
CA ILE A 65 10.87 1.73 -8.68
C ILE A 65 11.27 2.25 -10.07
N ASP A 66 11.40 3.56 -10.21
CA ASP A 66 11.76 4.19 -11.49
C ASP A 66 13.11 3.69 -12.01
N ARG A 67 14.11 3.69 -11.13
CA ARG A 67 15.48 3.29 -11.48
C ARG A 67 15.62 1.82 -11.85
N LEU A 68 14.97 0.91 -11.07
CA LEU A 68 15.14 -0.53 -11.26
C LEU A 68 14.27 -1.08 -12.38
N LEU A 69 13.10 -0.49 -12.61
CA LEU A 69 12.16 -0.96 -13.63
C LEU A 69 12.20 -0.13 -14.92
N GLY A 70 12.96 0.98 -14.94
CA GLY A 70 13.09 1.84 -16.11
C GLY A 70 11.78 2.56 -16.48
N VAL A 71 10.98 2.95 -15.50
CA VAL A 71 9.65 3.54 -15.65
C VAL A 71 9.58 4.91 -15.01
N LYS A 72 8.47 5.61 -15.21
CA LYS A 72 8.09 6.79 -14.45
C LYS A 72 6.87 6.46 -13.61
N SER A 73 7.11 6.03 -12.40
CA SER A 73 6.04 5.52 -11.54
C SER A 73 5.29 6.61 -10.79
N LEU A 74 4.06 6.28 -10.40
CA LEU A 74 3.31 6.98 -9.37
C LEU A 74 2.90 5.96 -8.31
N LYS A 75 3.46 6.10 -7.10
CA LYS A 75 3.11 5.23 -5.97
C LYS A 75 1.82 5.70 -5.31
N LEU A 76 0.82 4.82 -5.29
CA LEU A 76 -0.51 5.05 -4.75
C LEU A 76 -0.85 4.08 -3.60
N ALA A 77 0.16 3.58 -2.89
CA ALA A 77 -0.02 2.66 -1.78
C ALA A 77 -0.88 3.26 -0.64
N MET A 78 -1.74 2.43 -0.06
CA MET A 78 -2.67 2.85 1.00
C MET A 78 -2.73 1.79 2.10
N SER A 79 -2.23 2.12 3.29
CA SER A 79 -2.25 1.20 4.44
C SER A 79 -3.66 0.74 4.75
N GLY A 80 -3.82 -0.59 4.96
CA GLY A 80 -5.10 -1.19 5.34
C GLY A 80 -6.22 -0.99 4.31
N SER A 81 -5.90 -0.78 3.03
CA SER A 81 -6.93 -0.58 2.00
C SER A 81 -7.56 -1.90 1.55
N SER A 82 -8.86 -1.87 1.33
CA SER A 82 -9.62 -2.94 0.69
C SER A 82 -9.41 -2.96 -0.82
N SER A 83 -9.75 -4.08 -1.47
CA SER A 83 -9.74 -4.18 -2.93
C SER A 83 -10.65 -3.13 -3.59
N ARG A 84 -11.77 -2.80 -2.97
CA ARG A 84 -12.69 -1.76 -3.43
C ARG A 84 -12.05 -0.36 -3.43
N GLU A 85 -11.31 0.00 -2.37
CA GLU A 85 -10.59 1.27 -2.33
C GLU A 85 -9.48 1.30 -3.38
N GLN A 86 -8.69 0.23 -3.47
CA GLN A 86 -7.59 0.14 -4.43
C GLN A 86 -8.09 0.24 -5.87
N THR A 87 -9.14 -0.50 -6.23
CA THR A 87 -9.69 -0.46 -7.59
C THR A 87 -10.35 0.88 -7.92
N PHE A 88 -10.97 1.55 -6.95
CA PHE A 88 -11.47 2.90 -7.15
C PHE A 88 -10.34 3.91 -7.46
N VAL A 89 -9.25 3.83 -6.72
CA VAL A 89 -8.06 4.70 -6.94
C VAL A 89 -7.39 4.36 -8.26
N LEU A 90 -7.22 3.06 -8.56
CA LEU A 90 -6.70 2.61 -9.85
C LEU A 90 -7.57 3.07 -11.02
N ALA A 91 -8.89 2.92 -10.94
CA ALA A 91 -9.81 3.41 -11.97
C ALA A 91 -9.67 4.92 -12.21
N SER A 92 -9.42 5.69 -11.13
CA SER A 92 -9.14 7.13 -11.24
C SER A 92 -7.80 7.39 -11.96
N ALA A 93 -6.78 6.57 -11.72
CA ALA A 93 -5.49 6.67 -12.38
C ALA A 93 -5.55 6.22 -13.85
N MET A 94 -6.44 5.26 -14.20
CA MET A 94 -6.64 4.82 -15.59
C MET A 94 -7.10 5.94 -16.52
N ALA A 95 -7.77 6.99 -16.01
CA ALA A 95 -8.10 8.18 -16.79
C ALA A 95 -6.85 8.93 -17.32
N ARG A 96 -5.68 8.64 -16.78
CA ARG A 96 -4.38 9.19 -17.20
C ARG A 96 -3.63 8.27 -18.18
N GLN A 97 -4.23 7.14 -18.56
CA GLN A 97 -3.73 6.18 -19.53
C GLN A 97 -2.32 5.65 -19.21
N PRO A 98 -2.09 5.08 -17.99
CA PRO A 98 -0.83 4.43 -17.71
C PRO A 98 -0.66 3.19 -18.60
N GLU A 99 0.58 2.88 -18.93
CA GLU A 99 0.93 1.69 -19.71
C GLU A 99 1.00 0.43 -18.82
N ARG A 100 1.25 0.65 -17.51
CA ARG A 100 1.53 -0.43 -16.56
C ARG A 100 0.97 -0.16 -15.18
N VAL A 101 0.50 -1.22 -14.53
CA VAL A 101 0.19 -1.25 -13.10
C VAL A 101 1.03 -2.33 -12.44
N ILE A 102 1.77 -1.97 -11.41
CA ILE A 102 2.42 -2.91 -10.50
C ILE A 102 1.55 -2.95 -9.26
N TRP A 103 0.98 -4.12 -8.96
CA TRP A 103 -0.03 -4.25 -7.93
C TRP A 103 0.40 -5.29 -6.89
N GLU A 104 0.75 -4.83 -5.69
CA GLU A 104 0.91 -5.68 -4.53
C GLU A 104 -0.47 -6.11 -4.05
N VAL A 105 -0.69 -7.42 -3.96
CA VAL A 105 -1.98 -7.99 -3.61
C VAL A 105 -1.84 -8.97 -2.45
N ASP A 106 -2.53 -8.63 -1.37
CA ASP A 106 -2.77 -9.50 -0.25
C ASP A 106 -4.14 -10.16 -0.37
N ASP A 107 -4.29 -11.42 0.01
CA ASP A 107 -5.60 -12.07 -0.06
C ASP A 107 -6.61 -11.54 0.97
N TRP A 108 -6.18 -10.85 2.00
CA TRP A 108 -7.08 -10.22 2.98
C TRP A 108 -7.79 -8.96 2.45
N ILE A 109 -7.30 -8.32 1.39
CA ILE A 109 -7.96 -7.13 0.84
C ILE A 109 -9.35 -7.42 0.26
N PHE A 110 -9.64 -8.68 -0.06
CA PHE A 110 -10.91 -9.13 -0.62
C PHE A 110 -11.94 -9.46 0.47
N HIS A 111 -12.21 -8.51 1.35
CA HIS A 111 -13.24 -8.57 2.36
C HIS A 111 -14.42 -7.64 2.01
N ASP A 112 -15.57 -7.83 2.67
CA ASP A 112 -16.71 -6.94 2.49
C ASP A 112 -16.38 -5.54 3.04
N ALA A 113 -16.30 -4.60 2.13
CA ALA A 113 -15.99 -3.21 2.41
C ALA A 113 -17.17 -2.32 1.99
N PRO A 114 -17.43 -1.21 2.73
CA PRO A 114 -18.51 -0.30 2.39
C PRO A 114 -18.35 0.29 0.99
N GLU A 115 -19.45 0.69 0.39
CA GLU A 115 -19.43 1.42 -0.87
C GLU A 115 -18.66 2.74 -0.71
N ILE A 116 -17.87 3.10 -1.75
CA ILE A 116 -17.13 4.36 -1.75
C ILE A 116 -18.09 5.54 -1.97
N ASP A 117 -18.46 6.17 -0.88
CA ASP A 117 -19.38 7.31 -0.84
C ASP A 117 -18.79 8.50 -0.05
N ALA A 118 -19.63 9.46 0.29
CA ALA A 118 -19.22 10.66 1.05
C ALA A 118 -18.89 10.37 2.53
N ASN A 119 -19.20 9.19 3.05
CA ASN A 119 -19.00 8.81 4.44
C ASN A 119 -17.77 7.93 4.63
N THR A 120 -17.12 7.50 3.54
CA THR A 120 -15.88 6.72 3.61
C THR A 120 -14.68 7.61 3.85
N HIS A 121 -13.60 7.03 4.40
CA HIS A 121 -12.33 7.74 4.56
C HIS A 121 -11.69 8.14 3.22
N LEU A 122 -12.10 7.52 2.11
CA LEU A 122 -11.63 7.88 0.78
C LEU A 122 -12.44 9.08 0.24
N PRO A 123 -11.81 10.22 -0.07
CA PRO A 123 -12.52 11.43 -0.52
C PRO A 123 -12.94 11.33 -1.99
N ALA A 124 -13.96 10.50 -2.28
CA ALA A 124 -14.40 10.16 -3.62
C ALA A 124 -14.69 11.39 -4.51
N ASP A 125 -15.32 12.42 -3.94
CA ASP A 125 -15.62 13.66 -4.66
C ASP A 125 -14.35 14.40 -5.12
N LEU A 126 -13.25 14.28 -4.34
CA LEU A 126 -11.97 14.87 -4.70
C LEU A 126 -11.31 14.11 -5.85
N TYR A 127 -11.37 12.78 -5.84
CA TYR A 127 -10.89 11.93 -6.95
C TYR A 127 -11.66 12.22 -8.25
N ARG A 128 -12.97 12.30 -8.17
CA ARG A 128 -13.85 12.64 -9.31
C ARG A 128 -13.61 14.07 -9.81
N GLY A 129 -13.04 14.95 -8.99
CA GLY A 129 -12.79 16.35 -9.34
C GLY A 129 -14.06 17.17 -9.51
N ASN A 130 -15.16 16.76 -8.89
CA ASN A 130 -16.41 17.48 -8.97
C ASN A 130 -16.39 18.77 -8.12
N THR A 131 -17.34 19.66 -8.36
CA THR A 131 -17.42 20.97 -7.70
C THR A 131 -17.46 20.84 -6.17
N LYS A 132 -18.13 19.82 -5.64
CA LYS A 132 -18.23 19.58 -4.19
C LYS A 132 -16.88 19.20 -3.59
N GLY A 133 -16.14 18.28 -4.23
CA GLY A 133 -14.79 17.88 -3.76
C GLY A 133 -13.82 19.04 -3.79
N ILE A 134 -13.81 19.82 -4.84
CA ILE A 134 -12.96 21.01 -4.98
C ILE A 134 -13.36 22.09 -3.95
N ALA A 135 -14.65 22.36 -3.76
CA ALA A 135 -15.10 23.32 -2.77
C ALA A 135 -14.74 22.89 -1.35
N ASN A 136 -14.92 21.63 -0.99
CA ASN A 136 -14.53 21.08 0.31
C ASN A 136 -13.01 21.21 0.54
N TYR A 137 -12.19 20.94 -0.46
CA TYR A 137 -10.74 21.13 -0.39
C TYR A 137 -10.37 22.59 -0.15
N LEU A 138 -10.89 23.51 -0.97
CA LEU A 138 -10.56 24.94 -0.89
C LEU A 138 -11.04 25.57 0.43
N LEU A 139 -12.18 25.16 0.94
CA LEU A 139 -12.76 25.67 2.18
C LEU A 139 -12.20 24.98 3.45
N SER A 140 -11.38 23.94 3.30
CA SER A 140 -10.85 23.16 4.42
C SER A 140 -9.87 23.97 5.27
N GLY A 141 -10.23 24.22 6.53
CA GLY A 141 -9.33 24.82 7.51
C GLY A 141 -8.16 23.89 7.88
N ALA A 142 -8.34 22.57 7.77
CA ALA A 142 -7.26 21.61 7.96
C ALA A 142 -6.22 21.77 6.83
N MET A 143 -6.65 21.84 5.58
CA MET A 143 -5.75 22.05 4.44
C MET A 143 -5.07 23.43 4.48
N ALA A 144 -5.75 24.47 4.97
CA ALA A 144 -5.14 25.77 5.16
C ALA A 144 -4.00 25.76 6.20
N ARG A 145 -4.12 24.95 7.27
CA ARG A 145 -3.01 24.71 8.21
C ARG A 145 -1.85 23.98 7.54
N GLU A 146 -2.14 22.95 6.75
CA GLU A 146 -1.13 22.26 5.95
C GLU A 146 -0.42 23.21 4.98
N ALA A 147 -1.18 24.10 4.33
CA ALA A 147 -0.63 25.12 3.44
C ALA A 147 0.35 26.06 4.16
N VAL A 148 -0.01 26.54 5.36
CA VAL A 148 0.89 27.38 6.18
C VAL A 148 2.16 26.63 6.54
N TRP A 149 2.04 25.34 6.87
CA TRP A 149 3.18 24.52 7.23
C TRP A 149 4.11 24.25 6.03
N VAL A 150 3.57 23.97 4.83
CA VAL A 150 4.34 23.85 3.59
C VAL A 150 5.08 25.14 3.26
N MET A 151 4.42 26.29 3.40
CA MET A 151 5.06 27.60 3.23
C MET A 151 6.25 27.79 4.18
N ALA A 152 6.06 27.46 5.43
CA ALA A 152 7.10 27.59 6.44
C ALA A 152 8.36 26.82 6.12
N ARG A 153 8.18 25.57 5.74
CA ARG A 153 9.29 24.70 5.36
C ARG A 153 9.99 25.14 4.07
N SER A 154 9.26 25.83 3.21
CA SER A 154 9.81 26.34 1.96
C SER A 154 10.59 27.66 2.12
N ILE A 155 10.40 28.34 3.25
CA ILE A 155 11.03 29.61 3.59
C ILE A 155 11.77 29.45 4.92
N PRO A 156 13.08 29.13 4.92
CA PRO A 156 13.83 28.82 6.13
C PRO A 156 13.73 29.90 7.22
N ALA A 157 13.56 31.18 6.83
CA ALA A 157 13.39 32.26 7.76
C ALA A 157 12.09 32.21 8.60
N LEU A 158 11.07 31.46 8.13
CA LEU A 158 9.78 31.28 8.82
C LEU A 158 9.77 30.07 9.74
N GLU A 159 10.70 29.14 9.59
CA GLU A 159 10.73 27.89 10.36
C GLU A 159 10.78 28.14 11.89
N PRO A 160 11.62 29.05 12.45
CA PRO A 160 11.62 29.35 13.88
C PRO A 160 10.33 29.97 14.37
N VAL A 161 9.71 30.83 13.55
CA VAL A 161 8.45 31.52 13.89
C VAL A 161 7.31 30.54 14.00
N ILE A 162 7.24 29.60 13.07
CA ILE A 162 6.19 28.60 13.04
C ILE A 162 6.42 27.52 14.08
N ALA A 163 7.66 27.10 14.32
CA ALA A 163 7.99 26.22 15.43
C ALA A 163 7.58 26.80 16.79
N SER A 164 7.69 28.12 16.96
CA SER A 164 7.24 28.82 18.19
C SER A 164 5.72 28.96 18.32
N LEU A 165 5.00 28.98 17.19
CA LEU A 165 3.54 29.08 17.14
C LEU A 165 2.85 27.70 17.19
N THR A 166 3.60 26.66 16.96
CA THR A 166 3.12 25.28 16.90
C THR A 166 3.52 24.55 18.17
N SER A 167 2.74 24.68 19.23
CA SER A 167 2.76 23.66 20.26
C SER A 167 2.40 22.31 19.60
N GLU A 168 3.06 21.22 19.98
CA GLU A 168 2.88 19.86 19.42
C GLU A 168 1.41 19.42 19.28
N ALA A 169 0.49 20.08 19.99
CA ALA A 169 -0.95 19.80 19.95
C ALA A 169 -1.66 20.30 18.67
N ILE A 170 -1.13 21.29 17.95
CA ILE A 170 -1.79 21.93 16.81
C ILE A 170 -1.38 21.29 15.49
N PHE A 171 -0.17 20.72 15.38
CA PHE A 171 0.34 20.08 14.17
C PHE A 171 0.63 18.60 14.40
N LYS A 172 -0.43 17.84 14.62
CA LYS A 172 -0.36 16.37 14.72
C LYS A 172 -0.20 15.64 13.37
N PHE A 173 0.01 16.35 12.29
CA PHE A 173 0.21 15.75 10.98
C PHE A 173 1.67 15.94 10.56
N PRO A 174 2.54 14.94 10.75
CA PRO A 174 3.83 14.97 10.11
C PRO A 174 3.60 14.91 8.61
N ILE A 175 3.79 16.02 7.94
CA ILE A 175 3.92 16.02 6.49
C ILE A 175 5.23 15.32 6.19
N LEU A 176 5.11 14.19 5.55
CA LEU A 176 6.28 13.48 5.09
C LEU A 176 6.96 14.32 4.02
N ARG A 177 8.24 14.34 4.08
CA ARG A 177 9.05 14.90 3.03
C ARG A 177 9.27 13.89 1.96
N VAL A 178 9.45 14.38 0.79
CA VAL A 178 10.57 14.17 -0.03
C VAL A 178 10.42 13.38 -1.27
N ASP A 179 11.47 13.17 -2.01
CA ASP A 179 11.70 12.42 -3.20
C ASP A 179 10.81 11.22 -3.38
N ASP A 180 10.56 10.53 -2.28
CA ASP A 180 9.83 9.27 -2.25
C ASP A 180 8.62 9.39 -1.35
N ILE A 181 7.46 9.39 -1.94
CA ILE A 181 6.18 9.38 -1.24
C ILE A 181 6.16 8.22 -0.26
N ASN A 182 5.93 8.52 1.03
CA ASN A 182 5.80 7.52 2.10
C ASN A 182 7.08 6.72 2.41
N THR A 183 8.25 7.35 2.42
CA THR A 183 9.44 6.73 2.99
C THR A 183 9.43 6.76 4.51
N LEU A 184 10.20 5.85 5.11
CA LEU A 184 10.53 5.89 6.53
C LEU A 184 11.14 7.26 6.89
N SER A 185 10.87 7.74 8.09
CA SER A 185 11.44 9.00 8.56
C SER A 185 12.96 8.94 8.53
N PRO A 186 13.65 10.02 8.10
CA PRO A 186 15.10 10.06 8.16
C PRO A 186 15.60 9.83 9.60
N GLY A 187 16.47 8.85 9.79
CA GLY A 187 17.05 8.51 11.08
C GLY A 187 16.39 7.35 11.81
N GLU A 188 15.35 6.73 11.26
CA GLU A 188 14.87 5.45 11.80
C GLU A 188 15.93 4.35 11.61
N ASP A 189 16.27 3.68 12.70
CA ASP A 189 17.16 2.53 12.66
C ASP A 189 16.41 1.31 12.12
N VAL A 190 16.62 1.04 10.84
CA VAL A 190 15.98 -0.09 10.15
C VAL A 190 16.30 -1.41 10.86
N GLY A 191 17.53 -1.58 11.37
CA GLY A 191 17.92 -2.78 12.11
C GLY A 191 17.18 -2.94 13.44
N ALA A 192 16.84 -1.82 14.11
CA ALA A 192 16.01 -1.86 15.31
C ALA A 192 14.55 -2.19 15.01
N MET A 193 14.05 -1.83 13.82
CA MET A 193 12.67 -2.08 13.41
C MET A 193 12.46 -3.50 12.88
N TYR A 194 13.44 -4.06 12.18
CA TYR A 194 13.34 -5.36 11.51
C TYR A 194 14.33 -6.35 12.13
N ASN A 195 13.85 -7.28 12.93
CA ASN A 195 14.65 -8.31 13.55
C ASN A 195 13.79 -9.48 14.08
N ALA A 196 14.43 -10.64 14.25
CA ALA A 196 13.76 -11.86 14.68
C ALA A 196 13.02 -11.72 16.03
N LYS A 197 13.53 -10.90 16.95
CA LYS A 197 12.90 -10.67 18.26
C LYS A 197 11.50 -10.03 18.10
N ARG A 198 11.39 -9.04 17.22
CA ARG A 198 10.11 -8.37 16.94
C ARG A 198 9.13 -9.29 16.23
N ALA A 199 9.59 -10.00 15.20
CA ALA A 199 8.77 -10.96 14.48
C ALA A 199 8.22 -12.05 15.42
N LEU A 200 9.05 -12.60 16.30
CA LEU A 200 8.64 -13.59 17.30
C LEU A 200 7.70 -13.01 18.37
N ALA A 201 7.90 -11.76 18.78
CA ALA A 201 6.98 -11.08 19.71
C ALA A 201 5.60 -10.89 19.07
N ALA A 202 5.56 -10.48 17.80
CA ALA A 202 4.30 -10.37 17.06
C ALA A 202 3.63 -11.73 16.88
N PHE A 203 4.37 -12.78 16.55
CA PHE A 203 3.86 -14.13 16.47
C PHE A 203 3.24 -14.58 17.80
N SER A 204 3.96 -14.41 18.93
CA SER A 204 3.44 -14.75 20.25
C SER A 204 2.18 -13.96 20.60
N TYR A 205 2.09 -12.71 20.14
CA TYR A 205 0.92 -11.87 20.36
C TYR A 205 -0.32 -12.38 19.61
N ILE A 206 -0.17 -12.72 18.33
CA ILE A 206 -1.31 -13.17 17.49
C ILE A 206 -1.72 -14.62 17.74
N THR A 207 -0.85 -15.43 18.33
CA THR A 207 -1.16 -16.82 18.71
C THR A 207 -1.64 -16.98 20.15
N ASP A 208 -1.73 -15.89 20.91
CA ASP A 208 -2.26 -15.90 22.28
C ASP A 208 -3.76 -16.21 22.27
N PRO A 209 -4.22 -17.32 22.88
CA PRO A 209 -5.64 -17.67 22.91
C PRO A 209 -6.53 -16.61 23.56
N ALA A 210 -5.99 -15.77 24.47
CA ALA A 210 -6.73 -14.68 25.09
C ALA A 210 -7.00 -13.51 24.13
N ARG A 211 -6.39 -13.53 22.94
CA ARG A 211 -6.48 -12.50 21.91
C ARG A 211 -7.02 -13.03 20.58
N SER A 212 -7.74 -14.14 20.63
CA SER A 212 -8.39 -14.77 19.49
C SER A 212 -9.27 -13.73 18.76
N GLY A 213 -9.06 -13.55 17.46
CA GLY A 213 -9.75 -12.55 16.63
C GLY A 213 -8.81 -11.54 15.94
N TYR A 214 -7.53 -11.57 16.22
CA TYR A 214 -6.54 -10.71 15.55
C TYR A 214 -6.02 -11.29 14.22
N LEU A 215 -6.12 -12.59 14.05
CA LEU A 215 -5.88 -13.22 12.77
C LEU A 215 -7.14 -13.06 11.94
N LEU A 216 -6.98 -12.37 10.83
CA LEU A 216 -7.95 -12.03 9.79
C LEU A 216 -9.19 -12.91 9.83
N ASP A 217 -10.25 -12.28 10.33
CA ASP A 217 -11.49 -12.94 10.65
C ASP A 217 -12.22 -13.38 9.39
N ASP A 218 -12.85 -14.55 9.49
CA ASP A 218 -13.94 -15.07 8.70
C ASP A 218 -13.85 -14.80 7.18
N THR A 219 -13.01 -15.56 6.53
CA THR A 219 -12.89 -15.48 5.10
C THR A 219 -13.74 -16.54 4.42
N ASP A 220 -15.02 -16.22 4.26
CA ASP A 220 -15.88 -16.94 3.34
C ASP A 220 -15.24 -16.94 1.94
N TYR A 221 -14.83 -18.12 1.49
CA TYR A 221 -14.23 -18.33 0.17
C TYR A 221 -15.09 -17.73 -0.95
N ASP A 222 -16.40 -17.97 -0.93
CA ASP A 222 -17.31 -17.51 -1.96
C ASP A 222 -17.43 -15.97 -1.95
N MET A 223 -17.38 -15.36 -0.79
CA MET A 223 -17.35 -13.90 -0.67
C MET A 223 -16.07 -13.32 -1.29
N LYS A 224 -14.90 -13.88 -0.95
CA LYS A 224 -13.62 -13.45 -1.53
C LYS A 224 -13.61 -13.58 -3.04
N VAL A 225 -14.11 -14.69 -3.58
CA VAL A 225 -14.22 -14.89 -5.03
C VAL A 225 -15.11 -13.84 -5.67
N ARG A 226 -16.30 -13.59 -5.11
CA ARG A 226 -17.21 -12.55 -5.65
C ARG A 226 -16.59 -11.16 -5.65
N ILE A 227 -15.90 -10.81 -4.56
CA ILE A 227 -15.25 -9.49 -4.43
C ILE A 227 -14.08 -9.38 -5.42
N PHE A 228 -13.24 -10.41 -5.51
CA PHE A 228 -12.13 -10.47 -6.46
C PHE A 228 -12.59 -10.34 -7.91
N GLU A 229 -13.64 -11.09 -8.32
CA GLU A 229 -14.19 -11.01 -9.67
C GLU A 229 -14.78 -9.62 -9.96
N ARG A 230 -15.49 -9.04 -8.99
CA ARG A 230 -16.06 -7.69 -9.15
C ARG A 230 -14.98 -6.60 -9.25
N ASP A 231 -14.04 -6.60 -8.31
CA ASP A 231 -13.09 -5.51 -8.13
C ASP A 231 -11.88 -5.69 -9.05
N ALA A 232 -11.07 -6.73 -8.84
CA ALA A 232 -9.81 -6.87 -9.56
C ALA A 232 -10.01 -7.34 -11.01
N ILE A 233 -10.79 -8.40 -11.23
CA ILE A 233 -11.03 -8.93 -12.57
C ILE A 233 -11.85 -7.94 -13.41
N GLY A 234 -12.82 -7.27 -12.79
CA GLY A 234 -13.57 -6.20 -13.46
C GLY A 234 -12.67 -5.08 -13.97
N LEU A 235 -11.72 -4.61 -13.15
CA LEU A 235 -10.75 -3.58 -13.55
C LEU A 235 -9.81 -4.08 -14.65
N ILE A 236 -9.20 -5.26 -14.50
CA ILE A 236 -8.26 -5.83 -15.47
C ILE A 236 -8.93 -6.02 -16.83
N SER A 237 -10.15 -6.56 -16.84
CA SER A 237 -10.93 -6.80 -18.06
C SER A 237 -11.31 -5.50 -18.78
N ALA A 238 -11.54 -4.42 -18.04
CA ALA A 238 -11.88 -3.11 -18.60
C ALA A 238 -10.67 -2.40 -19.24
N HIS A 239 -9.43 -2.87 -18.95
CA HIS A 239 -8.20 -2.23 -19.42
C HIS A 239 -7.24 -3.24 -20.07
N PRO A 240 -7.62 -3.85 -21.22
CA PRO A 240 -6.82 -4.90 -21.86
C PRO A 240 -5.48 -4.40 -22.41
N ASP A 241 -5.36 -3.09 -22.67
CA ASP A 241 -4.14 -2.46 -23.19
C ASP A 241 -3.13 -2.09 -22.09
N VAL A 242 -3.51 -2.23 -20.82
CA VAL A 242 -2.64 -1.96 -19.67
C VAL A 242 -2.01 -3.26 -19.19
N THR A 243 -0.70 -3.27 -18.98
CA THR A 243 -0.01 -4.42 -18.38
C THR A 243 -0.17 -4.39 -16.86
N PHE A 244 -0.67 -5.48 -16.28
CA PHE A 244 -0.77 -5.65 -14.84
C PHE A 244 0.30 -6.63 -14.35
N ASP A 245 1.28 -6.12 -13.59
CA ASP A 245 2.22 -6.92 -12.83
C ASP A 245 1.69 -7.09 -11.42
N ILE A 246 1.08 -8.21 -11.16
CA ILE A 246 0.50 -8.52 -9.85
C ILE A 246 1.48 -9.40 -9.09
N TYR A 247 1.77 -9.04 -7.83
CA TYR A 247 2.62 -9.89 -7.01
C TYR A 247 2.04 -10.15 -5.63
N LEU A 248 2.29 -11.38 -5.16
CA LEU A 248 1.95 -11.85 -3.82
C LEU A 248 3.19 -11.70 -2.94
N PRO A 249 3.13 -10.87 -1.88
CA PRO A 249 4.30 -10.51 -1.09
C PRO A 249 4.83 -11.67 -0.22
N PRO A 250 6.14 -11.67 0.09
CA PRO A 250 6.77 -12.73 0.88
C PRO A 250 6.50 -12.51 2.38
N TYR A 251 5.36 -12.91 2.89
CA TYR A 251 5.10 -12.93 4.34
C TYR A 251 6.09 -13.85 5.06
N SER A 252 6.41 -13.51 6.30
CA SER A 252 7.15 -14.42 7.16
C SER A 252 6.43 -15.77 7.28
N ILE A 253 7.19 -16.84 7.36
CA ILE A 253 6.65 -18.18 7.62
C ILE A 253 5.81 -18.21 8.91
N LEU A 254 6.07 -17.29 9.85
CA LEU A 254 5.32 -17.17 11.10
C LEU A 254 3.85 -16.82 10.88
N GLN A 255 3.52 -15.99 9.88
CA GLN A 255 2.12 -15.66 9.56
C GLN A 255 1.33 -16.92 9.23
N TRP A 256 1.91 -17.76 8.39
CA TRP A 256 1.29 -19.01 7.94
C TRP A 256 1.25 -20.07 9.03
N ALA A 257 2.32 -20.15 9.83
CA ALA A 257 2.36 -21.04 11.01
C ALA A 257 1.30 -20.63 12.06
N ALA A 258 1.13 -19.33 12.30
CA ALA A 258 0.09 -18.84 13.20
C ALA A 258 -1.31 -19.26 12.72
N LEU A 259 -1.62 -19.08 11.42
CA LEU A 259 -2.90 -19.53 10.86
C LEU A 259 -3.08 -21.05 10.97
N ARG A 260 -2.04 -21.84 10.69
CA ARG A 260 -2.08 -23.30 10.83
C ARG A 260 -2.43 -23.73 12.27
N ASP A 261 -1.81 -23.06 13.24
CA ASP A 261 -1.87 -23.48 14.64
C ASP A 261 -3.12 -22.94 15.36
N THR A 262 -3.66 -21.79 14.94
CA THR A 262 -4.78 -21.13 15.61
C THR A 262 -6.09 -21.14 14.82
N SER A 263 -6.03 -21.17 13.49
CA SER A 263 -7.20 -21.04 12.60
C SER A 263 -7.06 -21.90 11.34
N PRO A 264 -6.95 -23.24 11.46
CA PRO A 264 -6.67 -24.13 10.32
C PRO A 264 -7.74 -24.09 9.23
N GLU A 265 -8.99 -23.82 9.57
CA GLU A 265 -10.07 -23.68 8.57
C GLU A 265 -9.91 -22.38 7.78
N THR A 266 -9.52 -21.29 8.42
CA THR A 266 -9.16 -20.03 7.73
C THR A 266 -7.98 -20.28 6.77
N LEU A 267 -6.94 -20.99 7.21
CA LEU A 267 -5.81 -21.32 6.35
C LEU A 267 -6.23 -22.13 5.10
N LYS A 268 -7.16 -23.08 5.26
CA LYS A 268 -7.70 -23.85 4.13
C LYS A 268 -8.44 -22.95 3.15
N SER A 269 -9.28 -22.03 3.66
CA SER A 269 -10.00 -21.06 2.84
C SER A 269 -9.04 -20.14 2.07
N VAL A 270 -8.01 -19.63 2.75
CA VAL A 270 -6.95 -18.81 2.14
C VAL A 270 -6.23 -19.58 1.03
N TYR A 271 -5.85 -20.83 1.25
CA TYR A 271 -5.21 -21.64 0.23
C TYR A 271 -6.13 -21.94 -0.97
N ALA A 272 -7.41 -22.19 -0.71
CA ALA A 272 -8.40 -22.42 -1.77
C ALA A 272 -8.56 -21.16 -2.63
N PHE A 273 -8.71 -20.01 -2.00
CA PHE A 273 -8.81 -18.73 -2.68
C PHE A 273 -7.52 -18.39 -3.44
N SER A 274 -6.34 -18.54 -2.84
CA SER A 274 -5.05 -18.33 -3.52
C SER A 274 -4.91 -19.20 -4.77
N GLY A 275 -5.35 -20.44 -4.71
CA GLY A 275 -5.35 -21.34 -5.88
C GLY A 275 -6.32 -20.87 -6.98
N TYR A 276 -7.50 -20.39 -6.61
CA TYR A 276 -8.44 -19.77 -7.55
C TYR A 276 -7.84 -18.50 -8.17
N PHE A 277 -7.35 -17.60 -7.36
CA PHE A 277 -6.72 -16.33 -7.72
C PHE A 277 -5.60 -16.52 -8.77
N CYS A 278 -4.66 -17.43 -8.50
CA CYS A 278 -3.56 -17.70 -9.42
C CYS A 278 -4.07 -18.21 -10.77
N ARG A 279 -4.95 -19.23 -10.78
CA ARG A 279 -5.51 -19.79 -12.02
C ARG A 279 -6.28 -18.75 -12.82
N ARG A 280 -7.06 -17.91 -12.14
CA ARG A 280 -7.92 -16.92 -12.80
C ARG A 280 -7.13 -15.78 -13.45
N LEU A 281 -6.09 -15.28 -12.77
CA LEU A 281 -5.27 -14.17 -13.28
C LEU A 281 -4.43 -14.53 -14.48
N ILE A 282 -3.87 -15.73 -14.51
CA ILE A 282 -3.01 -16.17 -15.63
C ILE A 282 -3.78 -16.37 -16.95
N ASP A 283 -5.11 -16.39 -16.93
CA ASP A 283 -5.92 -16.43 -18.14
C ASP A 283 -5.86 -15.11 -18.92
N PHE A 284 -5.53 -14.00 -18.25
CA PHE A 284 -5.46 -12.70 -18.88
C PHE A 284 -4.09 -12.49 -19.57
N PRO A 285 -4.07 -12.16 -20.88
CA PRO A 285 -2.82 -11.97 -21.61
C PRO A 285 -2.02 -10.75 -21.16
N ASN A 286 -2.70 -9.75 -20.59
CA ASN A 286 -2.13 -8.52 -20.08
C ASN A 286 -1.74 -8.60 -18.58
N VAL A 287 -1.80 -9.79 -17.97
CA VAL A 287 -1.38 -10.02 -16.58
C VAL A 287 -0.07 -10.80 -16.53
N ARG A 288 0.86 -10.34 -15.71
CA ARG A 288 2.03 -11.07 -15.24
C ARG A 288 1.90 -11.26 -13.74
N LEU A 289 1.75 -12.51 -13.31
CA LEU A 289 1.61 -12.84 -11.88
C LEU A 289 2.96 -13.32 -11.34
N PHE A 290 3.34 -12.82 -10.17
CA PHE A 290 4.54 -13.21 -9.44
C PHE A 290 4.16 -13.68 -8.04
N ASP A 291 4.80 -14.73 -7.54
CA ASP A 291 4.49 -15.25 -6.21
C ASP A 291 5.77 -15.44 -5.40
N PHE A 292 5.98 -14.55 -4.44
CA PHE A 292 7.17 -14.53 -3.58
C PHE A 292 6.96 -15.25 -2.23
N ARG A 293 5.76 -15.78 -1.97
CA ARG A 293 5.39 -16.33 -0.66
C ARG A 293 6.16 -17.58 -0.25
N SER A 294 6.71 -18.33 -1.22
CA SER A 294 7.46 -19.56 -0.95
C SER A 294 8.98 -19.40 -0.94
N LEU A 295 9.49 -18.16 -0.98
CA LEU A 295 10.93 -17.89 -1.01
C LEU A 295 11.55 -18.11 0.38
N LYS A 296 11.97 -19.34 0.65
CA LYS A 296 12.43 -19.77 1.97
C LYS A 296 13.60 -18.93 2.50
N GLU A 297 14.53 -18.52 1.65
CA GLU A 297 15.67 -17.66 2.00
C GLU A 297 15.26 -16.25 2.47
N VAL A 298 14.00 -15.85 2.20
CA VAL A 298 13.42 -14.60 2.66
C VAL A 298 12.46 -14.84 3.81
N THR A 299 11.48 -15.73 3.60
CA THR A 299 10.34 -15.91 4.50
C THR A 299 10.71 -16.57 5.83
N HIS A 300 11.83 -17.31 5.88
CA HIS A 300 12.32 -17.97 7.10
C HIS A 300 13.40 -17.16 7.82
N ASP A 301 14.01 -16.17 7.19
CA ASP A 301 14.91 -15.24 7.88
C ASP A 301 14.09 -14.14 8.58
N LEU A 302 13.81 -14.36 9.86
CA LEU A 302 12.98 -13.48 10.67
C LEU A 302 13.59 -12.09 10.88
N ASN A 303 14.87 -11.89 10.57
CA ASN A 303 15.48 -10.57 10.62
C ASN A 303 15.01 -9.65 9.49
N ASN A 304 14.37 -10.20 8.49
CA ASN A 304 13.74 -9.42 7.42
C ASN A 304 12.43 -8.75 7.85
N TYR A 305 11.92 -8.97 9.07
CA TYR A 305 10.54 -8.61 9.43
C TYR A 305 10.45 -7.76 10.70
N SER A 306 9.54 -6.76 10.67
CA SER A 306 9.16 -5.99 11.87
C SER A 306 8.05 -6.65 12.68
N ASP A 307 7.26 -7.52 12.04
CA ASP A 307 6.20 -8.38 12.60
C ASP A 307 6.09 -9.65 11.75
N VAL A 308 4.92 -10.24 11.62
CA VAL A 308 4.74 -11.49 10.85
C VAL A 308 4.52 -11.27 9.34
N ILE A 309 4.28 -10.02 8.88
CA ILE A 309 3.99 -9.70 7.48
C ILE A 309 4.87 -8.59 6.91
N HIS A 310 5.20 -7.54 7.68
CA HIS A 310 5.91 -6.38 7.18
C HIS A 310 7.41 -6.66 7.04
N HIS A 311 7.86 -6.80 5.82
CA HIS A 311 9.25 -7.01 5.48
C HIS A 311 10.05 -5.70 5.38
N SER A 312 11.36 -5.81 5.46
CA SER A 312 12.29 -4.67 5.44
C SER A 312 12.43 -4.04 4.05
N PRO A 313 12.87 -2.78 3.95
CA PRO A 313 13.16 -2.12 2.68
C PRO A 313 14.21 -2.85 1.81
N ASP A 314 15.08 -3.66 2.38
CA ASP A 314 15.99 -4.50 1.59
C ASP A 314 15.26 -5.57 0.78
N ILE A 315 14.13 -6.07 1.31
CA ILE A 315 13.28 -7.00 0.59
C ILE A 315 12.53 -6.27 -0.53
N ASP A 316 12.11 -5.01 -0.32
CA ASP A 316 11.51 -4.17 -1.38
C ASP A 316 12.44 -4.10 -2.60
N LEU A 317 13.72 -3.83 -2.37
CA LEU A 317 14.71 -3.78 -3.45
C LEU A 317 14.90 -5.13 -4.16
N LYS A 318 14.81 -6.24 -3.44
CA LYS A 318 14.83 -7.58 -4.03
C LYS A 318 13.58 -7.82 -4.89
N ILE A 319 12.39 -7.47 -4.39
CA ILE A 319 11.13 -7.58 -5.13
C ILE A 319 11.21 -6.80 -6.44
N LEU A 320 11.67 -5.54 -6.41
CA LEU A 320 11.83 -4.75 -7.63
C LEU A 320 12.78 -5.38 -8.65
N ARG A 321 13.90 -5.99 -8.19
CA ARG A 321 14.82 -6.72 -9.08
C ARG A 321 14.17 -7.97 -9.67
N TRP A 322 13.45 -8.76 -8.85
CA TRP A 322 12.74 -9.94 -9.32
C TRP A 322 11.68 -9.61 -10.36
N LEU A 323 10.94 -8.51 -10.16
CA LEU A 323 9.98 -8.00 -11.14
C LEU A 323 10.68 -7.58 -12.45
N ALA A 324 11.81 -6.86 -12.35
CA ALA A 324 12.61 -6.43 -13.50
C ALA A 324 13.14 -7.62 -14.32
N GLU A 325 13.60 -8.66 -13.63
CA GLU A 325 14.20 -9.85 -14.21
C GLU A 325 13.20 -10.97 -14.53
N ASN A 326 11.89 -10.73 -14.30
CA ASN A 326 10.81 -11.71 -14.43
C ASN A 326 11.04 -13.01 -13.61
N GLN A 327 11.73 -12.90 -12.47
CA GLN A 327 11.94 -14.03 -11.58
C GLN A 327 10.66 -14.35 -10.80
N TYR A 328 10.44 -15.63 -10.48
CA TYR A 328 9.28 -16.12 -9.73
C TYR A 328 7.93 -15.81 -10.39
N ARG A 329 7.95 -15.54 -11.68
CA ARG A 329 6.73 -15.40 -12.45
C ARG A 329 5.99 -16.74 -12.49
N VAL A 330 4.69 -16.70 -12.24
CA VAL A 330 3.82 -17.89 -12.28
C VAL A 330 3.64 -18.34 -13.72
N ASP A 331 3.95 -19.63 -13.97
CA ASP A 331 3.76 -20.26 -15.27
C ASP A 331 2.30 -20.73 -15.43
N ARG A 332 1.74 -20.54 -16.61
CA ARG A 332 0.40 -21.05 -16.97
C ARG A 332 0.27 -22.57 -16.84
N ALA A 333 1.34 -23.31 -17.10
CA ALA A 333 1.34 -24.76 -16.98
C ALA A 333 1.32 -25.24 -15.50
N GLN A 334 1.78 -24.39 -14.58
CA GLN A 334 1.87 -24.71 -13.15
C GLN A 334 1.42 -23.53 -12.29
N PRO A 335 0.14 -23.15 -12.36
CA PRO A 335 -0.38 -21.91 -11.76
C PRO A 335 -0.30 -21.86 -10.22
N THR A 336 -0.13 -22.99 -9.56
CA THR A 336 -0.08 -23.10 -8.09
C THR A 336 1.26 -23.57 -7.55
N VAL A 337 2.31 -23.66 -8.38
CA VAL A 337 3.60 -24.24 -7.97
C VAL A 337 4.17 -23.59 -6.70
N TYR A 338 4.16 -22.28 -6.61
CA TYR A 338 4.67 -21.55 -5.43
C TYR A 338 3.74 -21.70 -4.22
N LEU A 339 2.42 -21.74 -4.44
CA LEU A 339 1.44 -22.03 -3.40
C LEU A 339 1.65 -23.44 -2.81
N ASP A 340 1.91 -24.43 -3.66
CA ASP A 340 2.11 -25.80 -3.19
C ASP A 340 3.45 -25.95 -2.44
N GLN A 341 4.48 -25.22 -2.86
CA GLN A 341 5.73 -25.09 -2.10
C GLN A 341 5.50 -24.43 -0.75
N LEU A 342 4.72 -23.33 -0.70
CA LEU A 342 4.36 -22.65 0.55
C LEU A 342 3.65 -23.62 1.52
N LYS A 343 2.63 -24.36 1.04
CA LYS A 343 1.90 -25.35 1.86
C LYS A 343 2.85 -26.36 2.49
N ALA A 344 3.75 -26.93 1.67
CA ALA A 344 4.73 -27.91 2.16
C ALA A 344 5.67 -27.29 3.23
N GLN A 345 6.10 -26.05 3.03
CA GLN A 345 6.94 -25.34 4.02
C GLN A 345 6.18 -25.08 5.32
N VAL A 346 4.93 -24.63 5.25
CA VAL A 346 4.09 -24.36 6.43
C VAL A 346 3.82 -25.63 7.21
N GLU A 347 3.53 -26.73 6.55
CA GLU A 347 3.32 -28.02 7.19
C GLU A 347 4.59 -28.52 7.90
N ALA A 348 5.74 -28.35 7.28
CA ALA A 348 7.04 -28.78 7.81
C ALA A 348 7.59 -27.84 8.89
N TYR A 349 7.17 -26.57 8.91
CA TYR A 349 7.73 -25.58 9.82
C TYR A 349 7.42 -25.87 11.27
N ARG A 350 8.46 -25.86 12.10
CA ARG A 350 8.36 -25.91 13.56
C ARG A 350 9.22 -24.81 14.14
N LEU A 351 8.63 -24.03 15.03
CA LEU A 351 9.40 -23.05 15.79
C LEU A 351 10.31 -23.82 16.74
N GLU A 352 11.63 -23.66 16.59
CA GLU A 352 12.59 -24.25 17.52
C GLU A 352 12.31 -23.66 18.92
N ALA A 353 12.01 -24.54 19.88
CA ALA A 353 11.92 -24.12 21.27
C ALA A 353 13.28 -23.51 21.66
N LYS A 354 13.30 -22.25 22.12
CA LYS A 354 14.52 -21.70 22.69
C LYS A 354 14.98 -22.67 23.79
N SER A 355 16.11 -23.29 23.59
CA SER A 355 16.89 -23.84 24.72
C SER A 355 17.25 -22.64 25.59
N ASP A 356 16.69 -22.60 26.80
CA ASP A 356 16.97 -21.61 27.85
C ASP A 356 18.47 -21.48 28.14
#